data_c7ae58aeea113151c624b84ff78ebc9f
#
_entry.id   c7ae58aeea113151c624b84ff78ebc9f
#
_cell.length_a   1.000
_cell.length_b   1.000
_cell.length_c   1.000
_cell.angle_alpha   90.00
_cell.angle_beta   90.00
_cell.angle_gamma   90.00
#
_symmetry.space_group_name_H-M   'P 1'
#
loop_
_entity.id
_entity.type
_entity.pdbx_description
1 polymer ?
#
loop_
_entity_poly.entity_id
_entity_poly.type
_entity_poly.pdbx_seq_one_letter_code
_entity_poly.pdbx_strand_id
1 'polypeptide(L)'
;MSKVTVITGGTSGIGRGIVEKILANSAEDDLIFATYAHNAYKANEFWDSLKPEDQEKLIILKADMSSYDDMMNFVGEVKEKAGHVDWLISNAGISTYDKFQDYTFEEWNKIVNTNLSVPCLLYTSDAAD
;
A
#
# COMPACT_ATOMS: atom_id res chain seq x y z
N MET A 1 -10.70 20.56 4.08
CA MET A 1 -9.70 19.67 4.71
C MET A 1 -9.26 18.60 3.74
N SER A 2 -7.98 18.34 3.69
CA SER A 2 -7.44 17.30 2.83
C SER A 2 -7.85 15.91 3.32
N LYS A 3 -8.19 15.05 2.37
CA LYS A 3 -8.47 13.65 2.64
C LYS A 3 -7.20 12.85 2.40
N VAL A 4 -6.85 11.98 3.34
CA VAL A 4 -5.65 11.15 3.25
C VAL A 4 -6.08 9.69 3.12
N THR A 5 -5.67 9.07 2.01
CA THR A 5 -5.96 7.67 1.72
C THR A 5 -4.66 6.88 1.69
N VAL A 6 -4.66 5.71 2.33
CA VAL A 6 -3.55 4.76 2.29
C VAL A 6 -4.03 3.50 1.60
N ILE A 7 -3.27 3.02 0.61
CA ILE A 7 -3.58 1.76 -0.07
C ILE A 7 -2.32 0.91 -0.19
N THR A 8 -2.34 -0.29 0.35
CA THR A 8 -1.23 -1.22 0.19
C THR A 8 -1.36 -1.97 -1.15
N GLY A 9 -0.24 -2.12 -1.86
CA GLY A 9 -0.25 -2.75 -3.18
C GLY A 9 -0.91 -1.89 -4.26
N GLY A 10 -0.76 -0.58 -4.17
CA GLY A 10 -1.49 0.36 -5.03
C GLY A 10 -0.87 0.67 -6.38
N THR A 11 0.25 0.03 -6.76
CA THR A 11 0.95 0.39 -8.01
C THR A 11 0.70 -0.55 -9.16
N SER A 12 -0.07 -1.62 -8.96
CA SER A 12 -0.38 -2.58 -10.02
C SER A 12 -1.73 -3.24 -9.77
N GLY A 13 -2.27 -3.86 -10.80
CA GLY A 13 -3.50 -4.65 -10.72
C GLY A 13 -4.69 -3.89 -10.15
N ILE A 14 -5.42 -4.53 -9.27
CA ILE A 14 -6.63 -3.96 -8.64
C ILE A 14 -6.29 -2.69 -7.86
N GLY A 15 -5.19 -2.71 -7.13
CA GLY A 15 -4.77 -1.55 -6.33
C GLY A 15 -4.51 -0.32 -7.19
N ARG A 16 -3.83 -0.48 -8.32
CA ARG A 16 -3.61 0.61 -9.26
C ARG A 16 -4.93 1.19 -9.75
N GLY A 17 -5.88 0.32 -10.10
CA GLY A 17 -7.20 0.76 -10.55
C GLY A 17 -7.93 1.58 -9.49
N ILE A 18 -7.81 1.18 -8.22
CA ILE A 18 -8.39 1.91 -7.11
C ILE A 18 -7.74 3.29 -6.97
N VAL A 19 -6.42 3.37 -7.04
CA VAL A 19 -5.69 4.65 -6.95
C VAL A 19 -6.12 5.57 -8.10
N GLU A 20 -6.19 5.07 -9.32
CA GLU A 20 -6.62 5.85 -10.48
C GLU A 20 -8.03 6.42 -10.26
N LYS A 21 -8.93 5.62 -9.72
CA LYS A 21 -10.31 6.06 -9.45
C LYS A 21 -10.36 7.13 -8.36
N ILE A 22 -9.55 6.98 -7.31
CA ILE A 22 -9.48 7.97 -6.24
C ILE A 22 -8.91 9.28 -6.77
N LEU A 23 -7.86 9.22 -7.58
CA LEU A 23 -7.26 10.42 -8.18
C LEU A 23 -8.26 11.17 -9.06
N ALA A 24 -9.06 10.43 -9.83
CA ALA A 24 -10.07 11.04 -10.73
C ALA A 24 -11.14 11.81 -9.96
N ASN A 25 -11.36 11.49 -8.70
CA ASN A 25 -12.41 12.09 -7.87
C ASN A 25 -11.83 12.91 -6.70
N SER A 26 -10.52 13.17 -6.71
CA SER A 26 -9.86 13.84 -5.59
C SER A 26 -9.91 15.35 -5.69
N ALA A 27 -9.82 16.01 -4.54
CA ALA A 27 -9.64 17.45 -4.44
C ALA A 27 -8.14 17.79 -4.55
N GLU A 28 -7.85 19.08 -4.76
CA GLU A 28 -6.48 19.53 -5.01
C GLU A 28 -5.51 19.22 -3.85
N ASP A 29 -6.00 19.27 -2.62
CA ASP A 29 -5.18 19.05 -1.43
C ASP A 29 -5.24 17.62 -0.86
N ASP A 30 -5.91 16.70 -1.55
CA ASP A 30 -5.96 15.30 -1.12
C ASP A 30 -4.60 14.62 -1.31
N LEU A 31 -4.29 13.65 -0.44
CA LEU A 31 -3.07 12.86 -0.52
C LEU A 31 -3.41 11.37 -0.56
N ILE A 32 -2.64 10.64 -1.36
CA ILE A 32 -2.76 9.19 -1.47
C ILE A 32 -1.37 8.58 -1.27
N PHE A 33 -1.27 7.65 -0.32
CA PHE A 33 -0.06 6.87 -0.09
C PHE A 33 -0.28 5.47 -0.62
N ALA A 34 0.53 5.04 -1.59
CA ALA A 34 0.45 3.72 -2.16
C ALA A 34 1.77 2.98 -1.97
N THR A 35 1.69 1.69 -1.66
CA THR A 35 2.91 0.89 -1.47
C THR A 35 3.12 -0.11 -2.59
N TYR A 36 4.39 -0.49 -2.79
CA TYR A 36 4.78 -1.65 -3.58
C TYR A 36 5.84 -2.42 -2.81
N ALA A 37 5.91 -3.74 -3.04
CA ALA A 37 6.88 -4.57 -2.33
C ALA A 37 8.17 -4.79 -3.14
N HIS A 38 8.04 -5.33 -4.33
CA HIS A 38 9.21 -5.77 -5.12
C HIS A 38 9.25 -5.24 -6.54
N ASN A 39 8.11 -4.86 -7.11
CA ASN A 39 8.04 -4.49 -8.52
C ASN A 39 8.18 -2.98 -8.72
N ALA A 40 9.43 -2.51 -8.59
CA ALA A 40 9.75 -1.09 -8.79
C ALA A 40 9.47 -0.64 -10.22
N TYR A 41 9.62 -1.54 -11.21
CA TYR A 41 9.35 -1.21 -12.62
C TYR A 41 7.89 -0.81 -12.80
N LYS A 42 6.95 -1.59 -12.28
CA LYS A 42 5.53 -1.26 -12.38
C LYS A 42 5.16 0.00 -11.60
N ALA A 43 5.81 0.22 -10.45
CA ALA A 43 5.60 1.44 -9.67
C ALA A 43 6.06 2.66 -10.45
N ASN A 44 7.23 2.61 -11.08
CA ASN A 44 7.74 3.70 -11.90
C ASN A 44 6.89 3.92 -13.15
N GLU A 45 6.47 2.85 -13.81
CA GLU A 45 5.59 2.93 -14.97
C GLU A 45 4.28 3.62 -14.62
N PHE A 46 3.68 3.27 -13.49
CA PHE A 46 2.47 3.90 -13.03
C PHE A 46 2.68 5.38 -12.76
N TRP A 47 3.74 5.73 -12.03
CA TRP A 47 4.08 7.12 -11.74
C TRP A 47 4.25 7.93 -13.02
N ASP A 48 5.01 7.40 -13.98
CA ASP A 48 5.28 8.09 -15.23
C ASP A 48 4.04 8.27 -16.11
N SER A 49 3.02 7.42 -15.92
CA SER A 49 1.77 7.51 -16.67
C SER A 49 0.84 8.63 -16.18
N LEU A 50 1.13 9.19 -15.00
CA LEU A 50 0.25 10.18 -14.36
C LEU A 50 0.57 11.60 -14.85
N LYS A 51 -0.47 12.42 -14.93
CA LYS A 51 -0.29 13.83 -15.20
C LYS A 51 0.27 14.55 -13.97
N PRO A 52 0.90 15.73 -14.15
CA PRO A 52 1.55 16.42 -13.03
C PRO A 52 0.66 16.70 -11.83
N GLU A 53 -0.60 17.02 -12.05
CA GLU A 53 -1.55 17.30 -10.97
C GLU A 53 -1.76 16.07 -10.08
N ASP A 54 -1.81 14.90 -10.69
CA ASP A 54 -1.99 13.64 -9.95
C ASP A 54 -0.69 13.23 -9.25
N GLN A 55 0.45 13.49 -9.87
CA GLN A 55 1.75 13.20 -9.24
C GLN A 55 1.95 13.99 -7.95
N GLU A 56 1.40 15.19 -7.87
CA GLU A 56 1.50 16.01 -6.66
C GLU A 56 0.71 15.42 -5.49
N LYS A 57 -0.31 14.61 -5.77
CA LYS A 57 -1.18 14.01 -4.75
C LYS A 57 -0.77 12.61 -4.33
N LEU A 58 0.02 11.93 -5.14
CA LEU A 58 0.37 10.52 -4.92
C LEU A 58 1.78 10.39 -4.40
N ILE A 59 1.92 9.65 -3.31
CA ILE A 59 3.22 9.31 -2.73
C ILE A 59 3.34 7.78 -2.80
N ILE A 60 4.31 7.30 -3.59
CA ILE A 60 4.57 5.86 -3.73
C ILE A 60 5.76 5.50 -2.86
N LEU A 61 5.58 4.53 -1.99
CA LEU A 61 6.62 4.08 -1.07
C LEU A 61 6.83 2.57 -1.19
N LYS A 62 8.08 2.15 -1.07
CA LYS A 62 8.40 0.73 -1.03
C LYS A 62 8.16 0.22 0.39
N ALA A 63 7.29 -0.77 0.53
CA ALA A 63 7.03 -1.40 1.82
C ALA A 63 6.45 -2.79 1.58
N ASP A 64 7.18 -3.82 2.00
CA ASP A 64 6.74 -5.21 1.90
C ASP A 64 5.81 -5.51 3.08
N MET A 65 4.54 -5.74 2.80
CA MET A 65 3.53 -6.00 3.83
C MET A 65 3.65 -7.40 4.45
N SER A 66 4.67 -8.18 4.10
CA SER A 66 5.05 -9.37 4.86
C SER A 66 6.02 -9.05 6.00
N SER A 67 6.52 -7.83 6.06
CA SER A 67 7.50 -7.36 7.03
C SER A 67 6.89 -6.36 7.99
N TYR A 68 6.93 -6.70 9.28
CA TYR A 68 6.48 -5.77 10.33
C TYR A 68 7.29 -4.48 10.33
N ASP A 69 8.61 -4.59 10.15
CA ASP A 69 9.48 -3.42 10.14
C ASP A 69 9.16 -2.49 8.98
N ASP A 70 8.93 -3.05 7.77
CA ASP A 70 8.53 -2.25 6.62
C ASP A 70 7.19 -1.54 6.87
N MET A 71 6.24 -2.25 7.47
CA MET A 71 4.95 -1.66 7.81
C MET A 71 5.12 -0.49 8.77
N MET A 72 5.93 -0.66 9.82
CA MET A 72 6.13 0.40 10.81
C MET A 72 6.88 1.60 10.23
N ASN A 73 7.84 1.37 9.33
CA ASN A 73 8.52 2.46 8.63
C ASN A 73 7.53 3.22 7.74
N PHE A 74 6.65 2.50 7.07
CA PHE A 74 5.61 3.12 6.24
C PHE A 74 4.66 3.96 7.10
N VAL A 75 4.22 3.45 8.23
CA VAL A 75 3.37 4.20 9.17
C VAL A 75 4.05 5.50 9.60
N GLY A 76 5.35 5.43 9.91
CA GLY A 76 6.13 6.61 10.27
C GLY A 76 6.16 7.66 9.17
N GLU A 77 6.34 7.23 7.92
CA GLU A 77 6.33 8.13 6.77
C GLU A 77 4.97 8.83 6.59
N VAL A 78 3.89 8.08 6.75
CA VAL A 78 2.54 8.65 6.64
C VAL A 78 2.29 9.67 7.74
N LYS A 79 2.69 9.35 8.97
CA LYS A 79 2.55 10.27 10.10
C LYS A 79 3.33 11.56 9.87
N GLU A 80 4.55 11.44 9.41
CA GLU A 80 5.41 12.61 9.17
C GLU A 80 4.84 13.52 8.08
N LYS A 81 4.34 12.93 6.99
CA LYS A 81 3.90 13.68 5.82
C LYS A 81 2.45 14.17 5.90
N ALA A 82 1.58 13.45 6.58
CA ALA A 82 0.15 13.75 6.60
C ALA A 82 -0.42 13.94 8.00
N GLY A 83 0.08 13.21 8.98
CA GLY A 83 -0.38 13.31 10.37
C GLY A 83 -1.67 12.58 10.69
N HIS A 84 -2.43 12.16 9.69
CA HIS A 84 -3.69 11.42 9.87
C HIS A 84 -3.98 10.55 8.66
N VAL A 85 -4.93 9.63 8.79
CA VAL A 85 -5.43 8.79 7.71
C VAL A 85 -6.95 8.76 7.78
N ASP A 86 -7.60 9.09 6.68
CA ASP A 86 -9.06 9.04 6.59
C ASP A 86 -9.53 7.68 6.09
N TRP A 87 -8.86 7.12 5.09
CA TRP A 87 -9.21 5.81 4.51
C TRP A 87 -7.99 4.93 4.42
N LEU A 88 -8.12 3.70 4.92
CA LEU A 88 -7.11 2.66 4.79
C LEU A 88 -7.68 1.51 3.96
N ILE A 89 -7.06 1.27 2.80
CA ILE A 89 -7.46 0.19 1.90
C ILE A 89 -6.35 -0.86 1.90
N SER A 90 -6.62 -1.98 2.55
CA SER A 90 -5.68 -3.10 2.62
C SER A 90 -5.90 -4.00 1.41
N ASN A 91 -5.08 -3.82 0.39
CA ASN A 91 -5.20 -4.53 -0.87
C ASN A 91 -4.04 -5.50 -1.13
N ALA A 92 -2.86 -5.23 -0.57
CA ALA A 92 -1.70 -6.09 -0.79
C ALA A 92 -1.99 -7.52 -0.36
N GLY A 93 -1.63 -8.47 -1.21
CA GLY A 93 -1.81 -9.88 -0.93
C GLY A 93 -0.92 -10.72 -1.83
N ILE A 94 -0.61 -11.91 -1.38
CA ILE A 94 0.17 -12.88 -2.14
C ILE A 94 -0.48 -14.26 -2.03
N SER A 95 -0.18 -15.11 -3.01
CA SER A 95 -0.61 -16.50 -2.99
C SER A 95 0.46 -17.35 -3.65
N THR A 96 0.32 -18.66 -3.55
CA THR A 96 1.21 -19.59 -4.23
C THR A 96 0.36 -20.68 -4.89
N TYR A 97 0.90 -21.23 -5.95
CA TYR A 97 0.27 -22.33 -6.68
C TYR A 97 0.88 -23.68 -6.31
N ASP A 98 1.77 -23.73 -5.31
CA ASP A 98 2.38 -24.96 -4.85
C ASP A 98 1.33 -25.87 -4.21
N LYS A 99 1.58 -27.18 -4.27
CA LYS A 99 0.72 -28.15 -3.60
C LYS A 99 0.86 -27.98 -2.10
N PHE A 100 -0.21 -28.24 -1.37
CA PHE A 100 -0.23 -28.07 0.08
C PHE A 100 0.95 -28.76 0.79
N GLN A 101 1.28 -29.98 0.37
CA GLN A 101 2.37 -30.74 0.99
C GLN A 101 3.76 -30.18 0.66
N ASP A 102 3.87 -29.31 -0.33
CA ASP A 102 5.14 -28.75 -0.75
C ASP A 102 5.41 -27.37 -0.14
N TYR A 103 4.46 -26.84 0.65
CA TYR A 103 4.65 -25.56 1.32
C TYR A 103 5.74 -25.67 2.37
N THR A 104 6.66 -24.71 2.37
CA THR A 104 7.62 -24.54 3.45
C THR A 104 7.00 -23.69 4.56
N PHE A 105 7.54 -23.80 5.76
CA PHE A 105 7.13 -22.94 6.87
C PHE A 105 7.34 -21.47 6.55
N GLU A 106 8.43 -21.16 5.86
CA GLU A 106 8.72 -19.80 5.44
C GLU A 106 7.68 -19.25 4.47
N GLU A 107 7.29 -20.04 3.46
CA GLU A 107 6.24 -19.65 2.52
C GLU A 107 4.90 -19.44 3.21
N TRP A 108 4.54 -20.36 4.10
CA TRP A 108 3.32 -20.23 4.90
C TRP A 108 3.31 -18.92 5.69
N ASN A 109 4.39 -18.64 6.41
CA ASN A 109 4.49 -17.45 7.23
C ASN A 109 4.41 -16.19 6.38
N LYS A 110 5.04 -16.18 5.21
CA LYS A 110 5.00 -15.03 4.33
C LYS A 110 3.57 -14.73 3.86
N ILE A 111 2.83 -15.76 3.47
CA ILE A 111 1.43 -15.61 3.04
C ILE A 111 0.57 -15.10 4.18
N VAL A 112 0.67 -15.71 5.36
CA VAL A 112 -0.12 -15.31 6.53
C VAL A 112 0.23 -13.88 6.96
N ASN A 113 1.51 -13.53 6.98
CA ASN A 113 1.93 -12.19 7.37
C ASN A 113 1.44 -11.14 6.38
N THR A 114 1.56 -11.39 5.08
CA THR A 114 1.14 -10.43 4.06
C THR A 114 -0.37 -10.26 4.02
N ASN A 115 -1.11 -11.37 4.09
CA ASN A 115 -2.56 -11.36 3.85
C ASN A 115 -3.38 -11.13 5.12
N LEU A 116 -2.82 -11.40 6.28
CA LEU A 116 -3.56 -11.33 7.54
C LEU A 116 -2.85 -10.57 8.63
N SER A 117 -1.67 -11.02 9.06
CA SER A 117 -1.05 -10.49 10.29
C SER A 117 -0.67 -9.02 10.18
N VAL A 118 0.06 -8.65 9.13
CA VAL A 118 0.49 -7.27 8.96
C VAL A 118 -0.67 -6.33 8.65
N PRO A 119 -1.64 -6.68 7.78
CA PRO A 119 -2.83 -5.85 7.61
C PRO A 119 -3.61 -5.62 8.90
N CYS A 120 -3.77 -6.65 9.75
CA CYS A 120 -4.44 -6.49 11.04
C CYS A 120 -3.70 -5.50 11.93
N LEU A 121 -2.37 -5.60 11.99
CA LEU A 121 -1.55 -4.68 12.79
C LEU A 121 -1.59 -3.26 12.22
N LEU A 122 -1.66 -3.12 10.90
CA LEU A 122 -1.76 -1.82 10.26
C LEU A 122 -3.04 -1.09 10.66
N TYR A 123 -4.18 -1.81 10.70
CA TYR A 123 -5.46 -1.23 11.12
C TYR A 123 -5.45 -0.80 12.59
N THR A 124 -4.63 -1.43 13.42
CA THR A 124 -4.53 -1.10 14.85
C THR A 124 -3.37 -0.16 15.14
N SER A 125 -2.65 0.30 14.12
CA SER A 125 -1.54 1.23 14.31
C SER A 125 -2.01 2.66 14.57
N ASP A 126 -1.11 3.49 15.08
CA ASP A 126 -1.40 4.91 15.32
C ASP A 126 -1.71 5.68 14.04
N ALA A 127 -1.29 5.17 12.88
CA ALA A 127 -1.59 5.85 11.62
C ALA A 127 -3.07 5.78 11.25
N ALA A 128 -3.77 4.75 11.74
CA ALA A 128 -5.21 4.59 11.51
C ALA A 128 -6.07 5.47 12.43
N ASP A 129 -5.48 6.00 13.47
CA ASP A 129 -6.16 6.92 14.39
C ASP A 129 -6.03 8.39 13.91
#